data_b4d67acace8da5eab43ba9e5c8689100
#
_entry.id   b4d67acace8da5eab43ba9e5c8689100
#
_cell.length_a   1.000
_cell.length_b   1.000
_cell.length_c   1.000
_cell.angle_alpha   90.00
_cell.angle_beta   90.00
_cell.angle_gamma   90.00
#
_symmetry.space_group_name_H-M   'P 1'
#
loop_
_entity.id
_entity.type
_entity.pdbx_description
1 polymer ?
#
loop_
_entity_poly.entity_id
_entity_poly.type
_entity_poly.pdbx_seq_one_letter_code
_entity_poly.pdbx_strand_id
1 'polypeptide(L)'
;MSLSVRRCAAALAVGAALVLAGCGGPAGPDRAAVVDGQVISETSLQAAMAEVNSMNPALLQAKLTPTGTLTALVQAPVVLSYLDDLGVKVSDSVAMEDAKKRGVADPADSTLEIIKLATAISTAQSDGRLTDADGTALTEKLRSLNIDVNPRYGTFNPQTASIELTTPGWVTPQNAAQ
;
A
#
# COMPACT_ATOMS: atom_id res chain seq x y z
N MET A 1 17.56 -6.87 -75.17
CA MET A 1 16.54 -6.22 -74.41
C MET A 1 16.97 -6.25 -72.96
N SER A 2 17.38 -5.12 -72.45
CA SER A 2 18.09 -4.93 -71.14
C SER A 2 17.11 -4.75 -69.97
N LEU A 3 17.21 -5.60 -68.97
CA LEU A 3 16.50 -5.38 -67.69
C LEU A 3 17.44 -4.75 -66.65
N SER A 4 17.16 -3.51 -66.35
CA SER A 4 17.86 -2.76 -65.29
C SER A 4 17.33 -3.13 -63.91
N VAL A 5 18.17 -3.75 -63.09
CA VAL A 5 17.90 -4.02 -61.69
C VAL A 5 18.28 -2.80 -60.88
N ARG A 6 17.29 -2.03 -60.39
CA ARG A 6 17.51 -0.92 -59.42
C ARG A 6 17.51 -1.51 -58.00
N ARG A 7 18.68 -1.50 -57.38
CA ARG A 7 18.86 -1.81 -55.94
C ARG A 7 18.37 -0.62 -55.10
N CYS A 8 17.27 -0.83 -54.37
CA CYS A 8 16.87 0.09 -53.29
C CYS A 8 17.56 -0.36 -52.00
N ALA A 9 18.49 0.44 -51.51
CA ALA A 9 19.09 0.29 -50.20
C ALA A 9 18.12 0.82 -49.16
N ALA A 10 17.57 -0.05 -48.31
CA ALA A 10 16.78 0.35 -47.14
C ALA A 10 17.74 0.58 -45.98
N ALA A 11 17.87 1.83 -45.56
CA ALA A 11 18.59 2.24 -44.37
C ALA A 11 17.75 1.92 -43.13
N LEU A 12 18.20 0.94 -42.33
CA LEU A 12 17.65 0.63 -41.02
C LEU A 12 18.15 1.71 -40.02
N ALA A 13 17.30 2.66 -39.66
CA ALA A 13 17.53 3.54 -38.54
C ALA A 13 17.18 2.82 -37.24
N VAL A 14 18.21 2.33 -36.52
CA VAL A 14 18.07 1.80 -35.17
C VAL A 14 17.90 3.00 -34.22
N GLY A 15 16.66 3.28 -33.86
CA GLY A 15 16.32 4.23 -32.81
C GLY A 15 16.69 3.63 -31.46
N ALA A 16 17.79 4.10 -30.85
CA ALA A 16 18.12 3.81 -29.46
C ALA A 16 17.13 4.52 -28.56
N ALA A 17 16.13 3.80 -28.07
CA ALA A 17 15.28 4.24 -26.97
C ALA A 17 16.13 4.28 -25.69
N LEU A 18 16.63 5.46 -25.34
CA LEU A 18 17.20 5.74 -24.03
C LEU A 18 16.08 5.62 -23.00
N VAL A 19 15.97 4.45 -22.36
CA VAL A 19 15.20 4.28 -21.14
C VAL A 19 15.97 5.05 -20.08
N LEU A 20 15.55 6.28 -19.79
CA LEU A 20 15.94 7.01 -18.60
C LEU A 20 15.35 6.24 -17.40
N ALA A 21 16.09 5.22 -16.94
CA ALA A 21 15.91 4.69 -15.61
C ALA A 21 16.26 5.83 -14.63
N GLY A 22 15.28 6.60 -14.25
CA GLY A 22 15.40 7.59 -13.20
C GLY A 22 15.88 6.90 -11.94
N CYS A 23 17.15 7.09 -11.57
CA CYS A 23 17.67 6.78 -10.24
C CYS A 23 16.93 7.68 -9.24
N GLY A 24 15.69 7.32 -8.91
CA GLY A 24 15.02 7.83 -7.74
C GLY A 24 15.69 7.20 -6.53
N GLY A 25 16.51 7.98 -5.81
CA GLY A 25 16.99 7.59 -4.49
C GLY A 25 15.80 7.25 -3.55
N PRO A 26 16.05 6.73 -2.36
CA PRO A 26 15.03 6.19 -1.45
C PRO A 26 13.89 7.16 -1.07
N ALA A 27 13.97 8.43 -1.37
CA ALA A 27 12.94 9.43 -1.08
C ALA A 27 12.56 10.25 -2.32
N GLY A 28 11.88 9.64 -3.31
CA GLY A 28 11.20 10.41 -4.38
C GLY A 28 10.00 11.17 -3.80
N PRO A 29 9.67 12.39 -4.31
CA PRO A 29 8.60 13.23 -3.78
C PRO A 29 7.21 12.56 -3.82
N ASP A 30 7.02 11.56 -4.67
CA ASP A 30 5.73 10.89 -4.87
C ASP A 30 5.61 9.53 -4.18
N ARG A 31 6.56 9.18 -3.30
CA ARG A 31 6.58 7.90 -2.60
C ARG A 31 6.25 8.09 -1.12
N ALA A 32 5.23 7.34 -0.65
CA ALA A 32 4.91 7.24 0.76
C ALA A 32 5.74 6.16 1.45
N ALA A 33 5.89 5.00 0.82
CA ALA A 33 6.77 3.93 1.28
C ALA A 33 7.19 2.99 0.12
N VAL A 34 8.18 2.15 0.40
CA VAL A 34 8.56 0.99 -0.43
C VAL A 34 8.58 -0.24 0.46
N VAL A 35 7.92 -1.30 0.05
CA VAL A 35 7.83 -2.57 0.77
C VAL A 35 8.33 -3.67 -0.17
N ASP A 36 9.44 -4.31 0.13
CA ASP A 36 10.08 -5.34 -0.71
C ASP A 36 10.19 -4.93 -2.20
N GLY A 37 10.52 -3.64 -2.45
CA GLY A 37 10.62 -3.07 -3.79
C GLY A 37 9.30 -2.59 -4.41
N GLN A 38 8.15 -2.87 -3.80
CA GLN A 38 6.84 -2.35 -4.22
C GLN A 38 6.62 -0.94 -3.67
N VAL A 39 6.29 0.00 -4.57
CA VAL A 39 6.08 1.41 -4.20
C VAL A 39 4.64 1.66 -3.81
N ILE A 40 4.42 2.18 -2.61
CA ILE A 40 3.17 2.81 -2.21
C ILE A 40 3.31 4.30 -2.50
N SER A 41 2.52 4.81 -3.46
CA SER A 41 2.59 6.21 -3.86
C SER A 41 1.83 7.11 -2.87
N GLU A 42 2.22 8.39 -2.84
CA GLU A 42 1.47 9.44 -2.13
C GLU A 42 0.01 9.50 -2.60
N THR A 43 -0.19 9.44 -3.92
CA THR A 43 -1.54 9.48 -4.51
C THR A 43 -2.39 8.31 -4.03
N SER A 44 -1.86 7.08 -4.03
CA SER A 44 -2.58 5.89 -3.56
C SER A 44 -2.94 6.00 -2.08
N LEU A 45 -2.01 6.50 -1.25
CA LEU A 45 -2.25 6.73 0.17
C LEU A 45 -3.37 7.75 0.41
N GLN A 46 -3.30 8.89 -0.27
CA GLN A 46 -4.30 9.96 -0.11
C GLN A 46 -5.67 9.54 -0.63
N ALA A 47 -5.74 8.83 -1.76
CA ALA A 47 -6.99 8.29 -2.29
C ALA A 47 -7.63 7.33 -1.28
N ALA A 48 -6.90 6.34 -0.80
CA ALA A 48 -7.40 5.38 0.18
C ALA A 48 -7.90 6.06 1.46
N MET A 49 -7.11 7.00 1.99
CA MET A 49 -7.50 7.73 3.20
C MET A 49 -8.78 8.56 2.99
N ALA A 50 -8.87 9.30 1.90
CA ALA A 50 -10.01 10.15 1.61
C ALA A 50 -11.29 9.32 1.36
N GLU A 51 -11.20 8.29 0.54
CA GLU A 51 -12.33 7.44 0.18
C GLU A 51 -12.84 6.66 1.39
N VAL A 52 -11.97 5.97 2.14
CA VAL A 52 -12.37 5.24 3.36
C VAL A 52 -12.99 6.17 4.39
N ASN A 53 -12.43 7.37 4.57
CA ASN A 53 -12.97 8.35 5.52
C ASN A 53 -14.30 8.97 5.07
N SER A 54 -14.65 8.89 3.79
CA SER A 54 -15.93 9.37 3.24
C SER A 54 -17.05 8.33 3.29
N MET A 55 -16.74 7.07 3.55
CA MET A 55 -17.71 5.97 3.54
C MET A 55 -18.85 6.17 4.55
N ASN A 56 -20.07 5.86 4.11
CA ASN A 56 -21.26 5.88 4.95
C ASN A 56 -22.18 4.68 4.61
N PRO A 57 -22.38 3.72 5.53
CA PRO A 57 -21.80 3.68 6.88
C PRO A 57 -20.28 3.54 6.89
N ALA A 58 -19.63 4.06 7.93
CA ALA A 58 -18.18 4.03 8.07
C ALA A 58 -17.64 2.58 8.05
N LEU A 59 -16.51 2.37 7.37
CA LEU A 59 -15.81 1.07 7.35
C LEU A 59 -15.14 0.79 8.71
N LEU A 60 -14.55 1.81 9.30
CA LEU A 60 -13.78 1.74 10.54
C LEU A 60 -14.42 2.60 11.62
N GLN A 61 -14.17 2.26 12.90
CA GLN A 61 -14.69 3.02 14.03
C GLN A 61 -14.09 4.43 14.16
N ALA A 62 -12.84 4.59 13.71
CA ALA A 62 -12.14 5.87 13.70
C ALA A 62 -11.69 6.24 12.29
N LYS A 63 -11.57 7.54 12.03
CA LYS A 63 -11.04 8.03 10.76
C LYS A 63 -9.57 7.68 10.62
N LEU A 64 -9.18 7.31 9.42
CA LEU A 64 -7.79 7.06 9.06
C LEU A 64 -6.99 8.37 9.07
N THR A 65 -5.80 8.29 9.65
CA THR A 65 -4.75 9.30 9.51
C THR A 65 -3.76 8.90 8.41
N PRO A 66 -2.93 9.80 7.88
CA PRO A 66 -1.94 9.43 6.86
C PRO A 66 -1.03 8.28 7.32
N THR A 67 -0.51 8.34 8.54
CA THR A 67 0.34 7.28 9.11
C THR A 67 -0.43 5.97 9.29
N GLY A 68 -1.68 6.02 9.79
CA GLY A 68 -2.52 4.83 9.95
C GLY A 68 -2.88 4.18 8.60
N THR A 69 -3.17 5.01 7.58
CA THR A 69 -3.44 4.53 6.21
C THR A 69 -2.21 3.83 5.64
N LEU A 70 -1.03 4.46 5.79
CA LEU A 70 0.21 3.88 5.29
C LEU A 70 0.55 2.58 6.01
N THR A 71 0.35 2.51 7.32
CA THR A 71 0.52 1.27 8.09
C THR A 71 -0.40 0.16 7.56
N ALA A 72 -1.68 0.46 7.31
CA ALA A 72 -2.62 -0.50 6.74
C ALA A 72 -2.17 -1.00 5.36
N LEU A 73 -1.74 -0.10 4.46
CA LEU A 73 -1.28 -0.47 3.12
C LEU A 73 0.03 -1.28 3.15
N VAL A 74 0.94 -0.99 4.07
CA VAL A 74 2.18 -1.77 4.28
C VAL A 74 1.86 -3.18 4.78
N GLN A 75 0.90 -3.32 5.70
CA GLN A 75 0.54 -4.60 6.29
C GLN A 75 -0.35 -5.46 5.39
N ALA A 76 -1.20 -4.84 4.57
CA ALA A 76 -2.27 -5.51 3.83
C ALA A 76 -1.81 -6.73 3.01
N PRO A 77 -0.75 -6.68 2.19
CA PRO A 77 -0.35 -7.83 1.38
C PRO A 77 -0.01 -9.06 2.22
N VAL A 78 0.72 -8.86 3.33
CA VAL A 78 1.15 -9.96 4.21
C VAL A 78 -0.02 -10.51 5.01
N VAL A 79 -0.85 -9.63 5.58
CA VAL A 79 -2.01 -10.05 6.38
C VAL A 79 -3.04 -10.75 5.52
N LEU A 80 -3.35 -10.22 4.33
CA LEU A 80 -4.30 -10.85 3.40
C LEU A 80 -3.81 -12.22 2.93
N SER A 81 -2.51 -12.35 2.60
CA SER A 81 -1.93 -13.64 2.24
C SER A 81 -2.03 -14.65 3.39
N TYR A 82 -1.74 -14.23 4.62
CA TYR A 82 -1.83 -15.08 5.79
C TYR A 82 -3.26 -15.54 6.07
N LEU A 83 -4.24 -14.63 5.94
CA LEU A 83 -5.64 -14.94 6.15
C LEU A 83 -6.21 -15.83 5.03
N ASP A 84 -5.72 -15.71 3.79
CA ASP A 84 -6.04 -16.63 2.69
C ASP A 84 -5.57 -18.06 3.01
N ASP A 85 -4.37 -18.23 3.57
CA ASP A 85 -3.85 -19.53 4.05
C ASP A 85 -4.73 -20.14 5.16
N LEU A 86 -5.37 -19.29 5.98
CA LEU A 86 -6.36 -19.71 6.98
C LEU A 86 -7.76 -19.93 6.40
N GLY A 87 -7.93 -19.79 5.07
CA GLY A 87 -9.19 -19.96 4.36
C GLY A 87 -10.13 -18.75 4.48
N VAL A 88 -9.62 -17.57 4.83
CA VAL A 88 -10.38 -16.31 4.83
C VAL A 88 -9.92 -15.46 3.64
N LYS A 89 -10.68 -15.54 2.56
CA LYS A 89 -10.39 -14.83 1.31
C LYS A 89 -11.48 -13.81 0.99
N VAL A 90 -11.08 -12.57 0.76
CA VAL A 90 -11.96 -11.50 0.28
C VAL A 90 -11.54 -11.11 -1.13
N SER A 91 -12.44 -11.30 -2.10
CA SER A 91 -12.17 -10.95 -3.50
C SER A 91 -12.35 -9.46 -3.76
N ASP A 92 -11.73 -8.96 -4.84
CA ASP A 92 -11.90 -7.57 -5.28
C ASP A 92 -13.37 -7.23 -5.58
N SER A 93 -14.14 -8.19 -6.11
CA SER A 93 -15.56 -7.99 -6.38
C SER A 93 -16.38 -7.76 -5.10
N VAL A 94 -16.06 -8.47 -4.01
CA VAL A 94 -16.72 -8.27 -2.71
C VAL A 94 -16.33 -6.90 -2.13
N ALA A 95 -15.06 -6.54 -2.18
CA ALA A 95 -14.59 -5.23 -1.72
C ALA A 95 -15.19 -4.08 -2.53
N MET A 96 -15.29 -4.23 -3.85
CA MET A 96 -15.92 -3.27 -4.75
C MET A 96 -17.41 -3.08 -4.43
N GLU A 97 -18.13 -4.17 -4.18
CA GLU A 97 -19.54 -4.12 -3.81
C GLU A 97 -19.74 -3.43 -2.46
N ASP A 98 -18.88 -3.71 -1.47
CA ASP A 98 -18.93 -3.05 -0.16
C ASP A 98 -18.63 -1.55 -0.26
N ALA A 99 -17.61 -1.16 -1.07
CA ALA A 99 -17.32 0.24 -1.35
C ALA A 99 -18.53 0.98 -1.92
N LYS A 100 -19.18 0.39 -2.93
CA LYS A 100 -20.38 0.97 -3.56
C LYS A 100 -21.53 1.12 -2.59
N LYS A 101 -21.77 0.13 -1.74
CA LYS A 101 -22.80 0.19 -0.68
C LYS A 101 -22.53 1.32 0.32
N ARG A 102 -21.26 1.69 0.49
CA ARG A 102 -20.80 2.78 1.39
C ARG A 102 -20.67 4.12 0.68
N GLY A 103 -21.08 4.23 -0.58
CA GLY A 103 -21.11 5.49 -1.32
C GLY A 103 -19.86 5.80 -2.14
N VAL A 104 -18.89 4.86 -2.25
CA VAL A 104 -17.71 4.99 -3.11
C VAL A 104 -17.92 4.18 -4.38
N ALA A 105 -18.31 4.85 -5.47
CA ALA A 105 -18.73 4.17 -6.70
C ALA A 105 -17.56 3.59 -7.51
N ASP A 106 -16.43 4.26 -7.50
CA ASP A 106 -15.21 3.90 -8.24
C ASP A 106 -13.98 4.00 -7.31
N PRO A 107 -13.81 3.02 -6.41
CA PRO A 107 -12.74 3.05 -5.43
C PRO A 107 -11.39 2.80 -6.07
N ALA A 108 -10.35 3.50 -5.57
CA ALA A 108 -8.97 3.23 -5.92
C ALA A 108 -8.54 1.81 -5.46
N ASP A 109 -7.55 1.21 -6.15
CA ASP A 109 -7.03 -0.12 -5.78
C ASP A 109 -6.56 -0.17 -4.31
N SER A 110 -5.91 0.89 -3.84
CA SER A 110 -5.48 1.03 -2.44
C SER A 110 -6.66 1.09 -1.45
N THR A 111 -7.79 1.63 -1.87
CA THR A 111 -9.03 1.61 -1.08
C THR A 111 -9.61 0.20 -0.99
N LEU A 112 -9.64 -0.53 -2.12
CA LEU A 112 -10.06 -1.93 -2.14
C LEU A 112 -9.18 -2.79 -1.23
N GLU A 113 -7.88 -2.54 -1.21
CA GLU A 113 -6.95 -3.26 -0.35
C GLU A 113 -7.27 -3.06 1.14
N ILE A 114 -7.57 -1.82 1.57
CA ILE A 114 -7.98 -1.54 2.95
C ILE A 114 -9.33 -2.19 3.27
N ILE A 115 -10.30 -2.18 2.35
CA ILE A 115 -11.60 -2.83 2.56
C ILE A 115 -11.40 -4.35 2.71
N LYS A 116 -10.61 -4.96 1.83
CA LYS A 116 -10.29 -6.41 1.93
C LYS A 116 -9.64 -6.72 3.28
N LEU A 117 -8.66 -5.92 3.69
CA LEU A 117 -7.97 -6.10 4.97
C LEU A 117 -8.95 -6.04 6.15
N ALA A 118 -9.75 -4.98 6.23
CA ALA A 118 -10.72 -4.79 7.30
C ALA A 118 -11.76 -5.93 7.35
N THR A 119 -12.29 -6.32 6.19
CA THR A 119 -13.28 -7.39 6.06
C THR A 119 -12.69 -8.74 6.42
N ALA A 120 -11.49 -9.06 5.92
CA ALA A 120 -10.83 -10.33 6.20
C ALA A 120 -10.49 -10.49 7.70
N ILE A 121 -9.96 -9.43 8.33
CA ILE A 121 -9.68 -9.43 9.77
C ILE A 121 -10.98 -9.63 10.56
N SER A 122 -12.03 -8.87 10.24
CA SER A 122 -13.34 -8.98 10.91
C SER A 122 -13.92 -10.38 10.78
N THR A 123 -13.85 -10.98 9.58
CA THR A 123 -14.32 -12.35 9.33
C THR A 123 -13.50 -13.37 10.12
N ALA A 124 -12.17 -13.26 10.08
CA ALA A 124 -11.29 -14.19 10.79
C ALA A 124 -11.49 -14.13 12.31
N GLN A 125 -11.76 -12.94 12.85
CA GLN A 125 -12.07 -12.76 14.28
C GLN A 125 -13.43 -13.34 14.63
N SER A 126 -14.47 -13.07 13.84
CA SER A 126 -15.82 -13.58 14.10
C SER A 126 -15.91 -15.10 13.97
N ASP A 127 -15.13 -15.69 13.08
CA ASP A 127 -15.05 -17.15 12.89
C ASP A 127 -14.12 -17.85 13.89
N GLY A 128 -13.44 -17.08 14.76
CA GLY A 128 -12.48 -17.62 15.72
C GLY A 128 -11.23 -18.26 15.07
N ARG A 129 -10.88 -17.81 13.85
CA ARG A 129 -9.74 -18.32 13.08
C ARG A 129 -8.42 -17.66 13.45
N LEU A 130 -8.45 -16.51 14.11
CA LEU A 130 -7.28 -15.81 14.60
C LEU A 130 -7.04 -16.15 16.06
N THR A 131 -5.86 -16.68 16.33
CA THR A 131 -5.37 -17.01 17.68
C THR A 131 -4.21 -16.07 18.06
N ASP A 132 -3.79 -16.08 19.32
CA ASP A 132 -2.60 -15.33 19.76
C ASP A 132 -1.31 -15.79 19.04
N ALA A 133 -1.24 -17.07 18.67
CA ALA A 133 -0.13 -17.62 17.90
C ALA A 133 -0.08 -17.01 16.48
N ASP A 134 -1.24 -16.78 15.85
CA ASP A 134 -1.32 -16.14 14.53
C ASP A 134 -0.87 -14.69 14.58
N GLY A 135 -1.21 -13.96 15.65
CA GLY A 135 -0.72 -12.61 15.89
C GLY A 135 0.80 -12.54 15.98
N THR A 136 1.43 -13.51 16.65
CA THR A 136 2.89 -13.63 16.74
C THR A 136 3.50 -13.94 15.38
N ALA A 137 2.95 -14.90 14.64
CA ALA A 137 3.43 -15.28 13.32
C ALA A 137 3.32 -14.15 12.31
N LEU A 138 2.21 -13.39 12.32
CA LEU A 138 2.02 -12.19 11.49
C LEU A 138 3.06 -11.11 11.82
N THR A 139 3.29 -10.86 13.10
CA THR A 139 4.31 -9.88 13.53
C THR A 139 5.70 -10.27 13.03
N GLU A 140 6.05 -11.54 13.08
CA GLU A 140 7.33 -12.04 12.57
C GLU A 140 7.46 -11.90 11.05
N LYS A 141 6.39 -12.22 10.31
CA LYS A 141 6.35 -11.99 8.85
C LYS A 141 6.54 -10.51 8.52
N LEU A 142 5.85 -9.61 9.21
CA LEU A 142 5.96 -8.16 9.01
C LEU A 142 7.36 -7.61 9.35
N ARG A 143 8.02 -8.17 10.38
CA ARG A 143 9.40 -7.80 10.73
C ARG A 143 10.42 -8.19 9.67
N SER A 144 10.15 -9.23 8.90
CA SER A 144 11.07 -9.72 7.86
C SER A 144 11.02 -8.89 6.57
N LEU A 145 10.03 -8.00 6.42
CA LEU A 145 9.90 -7.15 5.25
C LEU A 145 10.98 -6.06 5.21
N ASN A 146 11.45 -5.77 4.00
CA ASN A 146 12.28 -4.59 3.77
C ASN A 146 11.38 -3.39 3.51
N ILE A 147 11.20 -2.54 4.53
CA ILE A 147 10.29 -1.41 4.50
C ILE A 147 11.09 -0.10 4.60
N ASP A 148 10.98 0.74 3.57
CA ASP A 148 11.53 2.09 3.52
C ASP A 148 10.36 3.09 3.50
N VAL A 149 10.20 3.85 4.58
CA VAL A 149 9.10 4.81 4.76
C VAL A 149 9.60 6.22 4.51
N ASN A 150 8.84 7.01 3.78
CA ASN A 150 9.13 8.44 3.65
C ASN A 150 9.08 9.10 5.04
N PRO A 151 10.16 9.79 5.47
CA PRO A 151 10.27 10.35 6.82
C PRO A 151 9.13 11.27 7.25
N ARG A 152 8.39 11.85 6.31
CA ARG A 152 7.20 12.68 6.59
C ARG A 152 6.07 11.91 7.27
N TYR A 153 6.00 10.56 7.08
CA TYR A 153 5.00 9.69 7.70
C TYR A 153 5.49 9.00 8.96
N GLY A 154 6.79 9.05 9.23
CA GLY A 154 7.42 8.42 10.39
C GLY A 154 8.45 7.36 10.00
N THR A 155 8.67 6.44 10.91
CA THR A 155 9.60 5.32 10.73
C THR A 155 8.87 4.02 11.04
N PHE A 156 9.13 2.98 10.26
CA PHE A 156 8.59 1.66 10.55
C PHE A 156 9.25 1.08 11.80
N ASN A 157 8.43 0.72 12.77
CA ASN A 157 8.88 0.04 13.97
C ASN A 157 8.61 -1.47 13.82
N PRO A 158 9.64 -2.31 13.66
CA PRO A 158 9.47 -3.74 13.48
C PRO A 158 8.96 -4.46 14.74
N GLN A 159 9.06 -3.84 15.94
CA GLN A 159 8.55 -4.46 17.17
C GLN A 159 7.03 -4.41 17.24
N THR A 160 6.44 -3.30 16.81
CA THR A 160 4.99 -3.07 16.79
C THR A 160 4.38 -3.34 15.41
N ALA A 161 5.24 -3.64 14.40
CA ALA A 161 4.87 -3.79 12.99
C ALA A 161 4.03 -2.61 12.46
N SER A 162 4.31 -1.41 12.93
CA SER A 162 3.57 -0.19 12.60
C SER A 162 4.51 0.97 12.26
N ILE A 163 3.95 1.99 11.60
CA ILE A 163 4.68 3.24 11.34
C ILE A 163 4.41 4.18 12.51
N GLU A 164 5.49 4.63 13.13
CA GLU A 164 5.45 5.55 14.27
C GLU A 164 5.96 6.92 13.85
N LEU A 165 5.26 7.97 14.30
CA LEU A 165 5.71 9.34 14.05
C LEU A 165 7.03 9.59 14.78
N THR A 166 8.05 9.96 14.03
CA THR A 166 9.32 10.39 14.62
C THR A 166 9.21 11.85 15.01
N THR A 167 9.26 12.14 16.31
CA THR A 167 9.39 13.53 16.78
C THR A 167 10.83 14.00 16.47
N PRO A 168 11.03 14.99 15.56
CA PRO A 168 12.36 15.50 15.31
C PRO A 168 12.98 16.01 16.61
N GLY A 169 14.26 15.70 16.87
CA GLY A 169 14.95 16.01 18.13
C GLY A 169 15.08 17.52 18.45
N TRP A 170 14.70 18.41 17.50
CA TRP A 170 14.62 19.85 17.70
C TRP A 170 13.24 20.32 18.21
N VAL A 171 12.22 19.44 18.14
CA VAL A 171 10.90 19.71 18.75
C VAL A 171 11.00 19.28 20.21
N THR A 172 11.27 20.22 21.09
CA THR A 172 11.15 20.00 22.55
C THR A 172 9.67 19.81 22.86
N PRO A 173 9.21 18.67 23.43
CA PRO A 173 7.85 18.56 23.91
C PRO A 173 7.62 19.67 24.92
N GLN A 174 6.69 20.58 24.65
CA GLN A 174 6.28 21.55 25.63
C GLN A 174 5.57 20.75 26.72
N ASN A 175 6.28 20.47 27.81
CA ASN A 175 5.65 19.87 28.99
C ASN A 175 4.36 20.62 29.25
N ALA A 176 3.22 19.93 29.17
CA ALA A 176 1.98 20.43 29.69
C ALA A 176 2.24 20.72 31.16
N ALA A 177 2.54 21.99 31.46
CA ALA A 177 2.55 22.49 32.83
C ALA A 177 1.13 22.35 33.35
N GLN A 178 1.02 21.61 34.42
CA GLN A 178 -0.17 21.32 35.19
C GLN A 178 -0.94 22.57 35.58
#